data_3e6ce421a90fbb92824e9c29601a8a51
#
_entry.id   3e6ce421a90fbb92824e9c29601a8a51
#
_cell.length_a   1.000
_cell.length_b   1.000
_cell.length_c   1.000
_cell.angle_alpha   90.00
_cell.angle_beta   90.00
_cell.angle_gamma   90.00
#
_symmetry.space_group_name_H-M   'P 1'
#
loop_
_entity.id
_entity.type
_entity.pdbx_description
1 polymer ?
#
loop_
_entity_poly.entity_id
_entity_poly.type
_entity_poly.pdbx_seq_one_letter_code
_entity_poly.pdbx_strand_id
1 'polypeptide(L)'
;MCYGYDALNRIRHIRYGNGVETAYTYDGDGNVRTLETRAGKTVLLSFAYRYDGNGNRTAKTGTQATLGGIISGSNVLDISYAYDVRGQLLEERRNGASVCYAYDKAENRIRKTDAQGEIRYLYNAKNQLIT
;
A
#
# COMPACT_ATOMS: atom_id res chain seq x y z
N MET A 1 -23.43 -4.53 11.93
CA MET A 1 -22.52 -4.39 10.80
C MET A 1 -23.10 -5.12 9.60
N CYS A 2 -23.21 -4.43 8.49
CA CYS A 2 -23.78 -4.98 7.26
C CYS A 2 -22.75 -5.00 6.15
N TYR A 3 -22.72 -6.08 5.38
CA TYR A 3 -21.84 -6.25 4.24
C TYR A 3 -22.64 -6.27 2.95
N GLY A 4 -22.16 -5.58 1.93
CA GLY A 4 -22.67 -5.70 0.58
C GLY A 4 -21.63 -6.38 -0.31
N TYR A 5 -22.09 -7.15 -1.27
CA TYR A 5 -21.24 -7.92 -2.16
C TYR A 5 -21.50 -7.59 -3.61
N ASP A 6 -20.48 -7.72 -4.46
CA ASP A 6 -20.64 -7.58 -5.89
C ASP A 6 -21.08 -8.90 -6.52
N ALA A 7 -21.19 -8.93 -7.85
CA ALA A 7 -21.65 -10.11 -8.58
C ALA A 7 -20.69 -11.31 -8.43
N LEU A 8 -19.44 -11.10 -7.99
CA LEU A 8 -18.46 -12.15 -7.80
C LEU A 8 -18.26 -12.49 -6.31
N ASN A 9 -19.21 -12.09 -5.46
CA ASN A 9 -19.18 -12.31 -4.01
C ASN A 9 -17.99 -11.67 -3.29
N ARG A 10 -17.44 -10.59 -3.86
CA ARG A 10 -16.42 -9.79 -3.19
C ARG A 10 -17.10 -8.71 -2.36
N ILE A 11 -16.49 -8.34 -1.24
CA ILE A 11 -17.03 -7.27 -0.40
C ILE A 11 -17.00 -5.96 -1.17
N ARG A 12 -18.17 -5.36 -1.40
CA ARG A 12 -18.32 -4.08 -2.07
C ARG A 12 -18.40 -2.93 -1.08
N HIS A 13 -19.10 -3.15 0.03
CA HIS A 13 -19.16 -2.15 1.10
C HIS A 13 -19.40 -2.82 2.44
N ILE A 14 -18.97 -2.14 3.50
CA ILE A 14 -19.21 -2.52 4.88
C ILE A 14 -19.87 -1.33 5.55
N ARG A 15 -21.02 -1.55 6.16
CA ARG A 15 -21.73 -0.51 6.88
C ARG A 15 -21.69 -0.83 8.37
N TYR A 16 -21.15 0.08 9.15
CA TYR A 16 -21.01 -0.08 10.61
C TYR A 16 -22.20 0.55 11.32
N GLY A 17 -22.49 0.09 12.55
CA GLY A 17 -23.63 0.56 13.31
C GLY A 17 -23.56 2.02 13.73
N ASN A 18 -22.39 2.65 13.69
CA ASN A 18 -22.21 4.06 14.05
C ASN A 18 -22.36 5.03 12.86
N GLY A 19 -22.83 4.54 11.71
CA GLY A 19 -23.01 5.36 10.52
C GLY A 19 -21.79 5.49 9.63
N VAL A 20 -20.70 4.82 9.96
CA VAL A 20 -19.50 4.77 9.13
C VAL A 20 -19.68 3.69 8.08
N GLU A 21 -19.22 3.98 6.86
CA GLU A 21 -19.31 3.04 5.74
C GLU A 21 -17.97 3.01 4.99
N THR A 22 -17.52 1.80 4.64
CA THR A 22 -16.35 1.60 3.79
C THR A 22 -16.80 0.96 2.49
N ALA A 23 -16.38 1.54 1.37
CA ALA A 23 -16.70 1.04 0.03
C ALA A 23 -15.43 0.63 -0.71
N TYR A 24 -15.53 -0.44 -1.49
CA TYR A 24 -14.43 -1.00 -2.26
C TYR A 24 -14.81 -1.09 -3.73
N THR A 25 -13.86 -0.84 -4.62
CA THR A 25 -13.97 -1.21 -6.03
C THR A 25 -12.80 -2.10 -6.39
N TYR A 26 -12.98 -2.89 -7.45
CA TYR A 26 -11.99 -3.88 -7.87
C TYR A 26 -11.64 -3.69 -9.33
N ASP A 27 -10.42 -4.09 -9.71
CA ASP A 27 -10.01 -4.11 -11.11
C ASP A 27 -10.44 -5.43 -11.76
N GLY A 28 -10.09 -5.60 -13.03
CA GLY A 28 -10.47 -6.81 -13.79
C GLY A 28 -9.83 -8.09 -13.27
N ASP A 29 -8.75 -7.98 -12.50
CA ASP A 29 -8.03 -9.14 -11.93
C ASP A 29 -8.47 -9.45 -10.50
N GLY A 30 -9.44 -8.71 -9.95
CA GLY A 30 -9.94 -8.95 -8.61
C GLY A 30 -9.17 -8.24 -7.50
N ASN A 31 -8.23 -7.38 -7.83
CA ASN A 31 -7.48 -6.58 -6.85
C ASN A 31 -8.27 -5.35 -6.45
N VAL A 32 -8.13 -4.91 -5.19
CA VAL A 32 -8.78 -3.68 -4.72
C VAL A 32 -8.22 -2.49 -5.47
N ARG A 33 -9.08 -1.79 -6.21
CA ARG A 33 -8.71 -0.61 -6.98
C ARG A 33 -8.87 0.66 -6.16
N THR A 34 -9.98 0.81 -5.46
CA THR A 34 -10.21 1.94 -4.57
C THR A 34 -10.83 1.48 -3.26
N LEU A 35 -10.55 2.24 -2.21
CA LEU A 35 -11.12 2.04 -0.88
C LEU A 35 -11.48 3.41 -0.33
N GLU A 36 -12.71 3.58 0.14
CA GLU A 36 -13.16 4.84 0.71
C GLU A 36 -13.97 4.58 1.97
N THR A 37 -13.65 5.29 3.04
CA THR A 37 -14.39 5.25 4.30
C THR A 37 -15.01 6.60 4.55
N ARG A 38 -16.32 6.60 4.82
CA ARG A 38 -17.11 7.80 5.08
C ARG A 38 -17.85 7.72 6.39
N ALA A 39 -18.02 8.87 7.01
CA ALA A 39 -18.97 9.06 8.11
C ALA A 39 -20.02 10.04 7.61
N GLY A 40 -21.19 9.53 7.20
CA GLY A 40 -22.22 10.33 6.54
C GLY A 40 -21.71 10.89 5.22
N LYS A 41 -21.62 12.22 5.11
CA LYS A 41 -21.11 12.89 3.91
C LYS A 41 -19.61 13.21 3.98
N THR A 42 -18.97 12.91 5.10
CA THR A 42 -17.55 13.22 5.31
C THR A 42 -16.69 12.04 4.92
N VAL A 43 -15.75 12.25 4.03
CA VAL A 43 -14.76 11.23 3.65
C VAL A 43 -13.67 11.23 4.71
N LEU A 44 -13.47 10.09 5.39
CA LEU A 44 -12.46 9.93 6.42
C LEU A 44 -11.13 9.48 5.80
N LEU A 45 -11.18 8.57 4.84
CA LEU A 45 -10.01 8.17 4.06
C LEU A 45 -10.45 7.72 2.68
N SER A 46 -9.54 7.87 1.74
CA SER A 46 -9.77 7.46 0.36
C SER A 46 -8.44 7.07 -0.26
N PHE A 47 -8.35 5.85 -0.76
CA PHE A 47 -7.14 5.33 -1.38
C PHE A 47 -7.45 4.76 -2.75
N ALA A 48 -6.53 4.95 -3.68
CA ALA A 48 -6.54 4.31 -4.99
C ALA A 48 -5.27 3.51 -5.14
N TYR A 49 -5.38 2.32 -5.68
CA TYR A 49 -4.27 1.39 -5.84
C TYR A 49 -4.07 1.05 -7.31
N ARG A 50 -2.83 0.83 -7.71
CA ARG A 50 -2.46 0.33 -9.02
C ARG A 50 -1.63 -0.93 -8.88
N TYR A 51 -1.74 -1.81 -9.87
CA TYR A 51 -1.06 -3.11 -9.86
C TYR A 51 -0.40 -3.35 -11.20
N ASP A 52 0.68 -4.15 -11.21
CA ASP A 52 1.32 -4.60 -12.44
C ASP A 52 0.64 -5.87 -12.96
N GLY A 53 1.13 -6.40 -14.07
CA GLY A 53 0.55 -7.60 -14.67
C GLY A 53 0.69 -8.87 -13.83
N ASN A 54 1.57 -8.85 -12.82
CA ASN A 54 1.80 -9.97 -11.91
C ASN A 54 0.99 -9.84 -10.61
N GLY A 55 0.19 -8.79 -10.47
CA GLY A 55 -0.59 -8.57 -9.26
C GLY A 55 0.15 -7.86 -8.14
N ASN A 56 1.37 -7.38 -8.38
CA ASN A 56 2.12 -6.59 -7.41
C ASN A 56 1.59 -5.16 -7.38
N ARG A 57 1.42 -4.59 -6.18
CA ARG A 57 0.97 -3.21 -6.05
C ARG A 57 2.07 -2.25 -6.50
N THR A 58 1.77 -1.39 -7.48
CA THR A 58 2.73 -0.42 -8.00
C THR A 58 2.50 0.99 -7.49
N ALA A 59 1.31 1.30 -7.00
CA ALA A 59 1.03 2.64 -6.46
C ALA A 59 -0.10 2.59 -5.44
N LYS A 60 -0.03 3.50 -4.48
CA LYS A 60 -1.09 3.80 -3.53
C LYS A 60 -1.15 5.31 -3.39
N THR A 61 -2.29 5.90 -3.74
CA THR A 61 -2.52 7.34 -3.59
C THR A 61 -3.80 7.58 -2.83
N GLY A 62 -3.86 8.68 -2.12
CA GLY A 62 -5.10 9.02 -1.43
C GLY A 62 -4.93 10.04 -0.35
N THR A 63 -5.97 10.15 0.46
CA THR A 63 -6.03 11.08 1.57
C THR A 63 -6.51 10.35 2.81
N GLN A 64 -6.09 10.84 3.98
CA GLN A 64 -6.49 10.29 5.26
C GLN A 64 -6.77 11.42 6.23
N ALA A 65 -7.89 11.32 6.95
CA ALA A 65 -8.22 12.29 7.99
C ALA A 65 -7.26 12.12 9.18
N THR A 66 -6.88 13.25 9.80
CA THR A 66 -6.06 13.21 10.99
C THR A 66 -6.89 12.77 12.20
N LEU A 67 -6.20 12.18 13.19
CA LEU A 67 -6.81 11.82 14.46
C LEU A 67 -7.41 13.06 15.13
N GLY A 68 -8.62 12.91 15.68
CA GLY A 68 -9.33 14.00 16.31
C GLY A 68 -10.48 14.55 15.49
N GLY A 69 -10.70 14.01 14.30
CA GLY A 69 -11.85 14.38 13.46
C GLY A 69 -11.75 15.74 12.80
N ILE A 70 -10.65 16.45 13.00
CA ILE A 70 -10.43 17.74 12.35
C ILE A 70 -9.52 17.50 11.16
N ILE A 71 -10.08 17.59 9.98
CA ILE A 71 -9.29 17.57 8.76
C ILE A 71 -8.81 19.01 8.52
N SER A 72 -7.68 19.35 9.08
CA SER A 72 -7.02 20.59 8.73
C SER A 72 -5.92 20.26 7.75
N GLY A 73 -6.21 20.43 6.47
CA GLY A 73 -5.28 20.07 5.43
C GLY A 73 -5.36 18.58 5.11
N SER A 74 -5.18 18.27 3.86
CA SER A 74 -5.18 16.92 3.37
C SER A 74 -3.82 16.27 3.65
N ASN A 75 -3.80 15.21 4.45
CA ASN A 75 -2.67 14.31 4.46
C ASN A 75 -2.72 13.50 3.17
N VAL A 76 -2.15 14.06 2.11
CA VAL A 76 -2.07 13.39 0.83
C VAL A 76 -0.99 12.33 0.91
N LEU A 77 -1.34 11.11 0.55
CA LEU A 77 -0.42 9.99 0.50
C LEU A 77 -0.20 9.61 -0.96
N ASP A 78 1.05 9.61 -1.38
CA ASP A 78 1.43 9.23 -2.73
C ASP A 78 2.62 8.27 -2.63
N ILE A 79 2.35 6.98 -2.79
CA ILE A 79 3.36 5.93 -2.68
C ILE A 79 3.41 5.18 -4.00
N SER A 80 4.62 5.01 -4.53
CA SER A 80 4.83 4.16 -5.69
C SER A 80 5.87 3.09 -5.37
N TYR A 81 5.77 1.96 -6.06
CA TYR A 81 6.61 0.80 -5.83
C TYR A 81 7.15 0.31 -7.18
N ALA A 82 8.42 -0.08 -7.19
CA ALA A 82 9.03 -0.72 -8.36
C ALA A 82 9.56 -2.08 -7.95
N TYR A 83 9.39 -3.07 -8.82
CA TYR A 83 9.77 -4.46 -8.56
C TYR A 83 10.69 -4.98 -9.65
N ASP A 84 11.53 -5.96 -9.29
CA ASP A 84 12.34 -6.68 -10.29
C ASP A 84 11.50 -7.78 -10.95
N VAL A 85 12.13 -8.53 -11.86
CA VAL A 85 11.42 -9.59 -12.60
C VAL A 85 10.98 -10.75 -11.71
N ARG A 86 11.52 -10.84 -10.50
CA ARG A 86 11.17 -11.86 -9.50
C ARG A 86 10.07 -11.40 -8.54
N GLY A 87 9.60 -10.14 -8.69
CA GLY A 87 8.61 -9.58 -7.78
C GLY A 87 9.19 -9.01 -6.49
N GLN A 88 10.51 -8.83 -6.41
CA GLN A 88 11.15 -8.24 -5.24
C GLN A 88 11.08 -6.72 -5.32
N LEU A 89 10.80 -6.06 -4.19
CA LEU A 89 10.68 -4.61 -4.13
C LEU A 89 12.04 -3.96 -4.31
N LEU A 90 12.20 -3.16 -5.37
CA LEU A 90 13.43 -2.41 -5.65
C LEU A 90 13.38 -1.00 -5.10
N GLU A 91 12.23 -0.36 -5.15
CA GLU A 91 12.09 1.02 -4.72
C GLU A 91 10.69 1.26 -4.16
N GLU A 92 10.63 1.99 -3.06
CA GLU A 92 9.40 2.57 -2.55
C GLU A 92 9.58 4.07 -2.49
N ARG A 93 8.72 4.81 -3.20
CA ARG A 93 8.73 6.27 -3.17
C ARG A 93 7.48 6.74 -2.45
N ARG A 94 7.68 7.45 -1.34
CA ARG A 94 6.58 7.95 -0.51
C ARG A 94 6.66 9.47 -0.46
N ASN A 95 5.67 10.15 -1.07
CA ASN A 95 5.58 11.62 -1.10
C ASN A 95 6.89 12.28 -1.58
N GLY A 96 7.54 11.67 -2.58
CA GLY A 96 8.77 12.17 -3.15
C GLY A 96 10.06 11.66 -2.50
N ALA A 97 9.99 11.00 -1.36
CA ALA A 97 11.14 10.39 -0.71
C ALA A 97 11.28 8.92 -1.14
N SER A 98 12.47 8.54 -1.57
CA SER A 98 12.73 7.20 -2.10
C SER A 98 13.48 6.34 -1.10
N VAL A 99 13.11 5.06 -1.04
CA VAL A 99 13.88 4.01 -0.39
C VAL A 99 14.17 2.95 -1.44
N CYS A 100 15.44 2.62 -1.63
CA CYS A 100 15.87 1.66 -2.63
C CYS A 100 16.43 0.41 -1.97
N TYR A 101 16.21 -0.74 -2.59
CA TYR A 101 16.63 -2.03 -2.07
C TYR A 101 17.40 -2.80 -3.13
N ALA A 102 18.38 -3.58 -2.69
CA ALA A 102 19.11 -4.49 -3.56
C ALA A 102 19.12 -5.88 -2.93
N TYR A 103 19.18 -6.91 -3.79
CA TYR A 103 19.09 -8.31 -3.37
C TYR A 103 20.22 -9.13 -4.00
N ASP A 104 20.62 -10.22 -3.31
CA ASP A 104 21.55 -11.18 -3.87
C ASP A 104 20.82 -12.25 -4.70
N LYS A 105 21.58 -13.20 -5.23
CA LYS A 105 21.01 -14.27 -6.07
C LYS A 105 20.10 -15.22 -5.30
N ALA A 106 20.25 -15.28 -3.98
CA ALA A 106 19.41 -16.09 -3.10
C ALA A 106 18.19 -15.33 -2.57
N GLU A 107 17.93 -14.11 -3.12
CA GLU A 107 16.80 -13.27 -2.77
C GLU A 107 16.88 -12.67 -1.36
N ASN A 108 18.09 -12.62 -0.78
CA ASN A 108 18.32 -11.93 0.47
C ASN A 108 18.52 -10.43 0.20
N ARG A 109 17.93 -9.58 1.02
CA ARG A 109 18.15 -8.13 0.91
C ARG A 109 19.56 -7.81 1.38
N ILE A 110 20.38 -7.23 0.50
CA ILE A 110 21.77 -6.91 0.81
C ILE A 110 22.02 -5.42 1.03
N ARG A 111 21.10 -4.57 0.62
CA ARG A 111 21.29 -3.12 0.76
C ARG A 111 19.94 -2.42 0.82
N LYS A 112 19.90 -1.39 1.65
CA LYS A 112 18.79 -0.44 1.71
C LYS A 112 19.38 0.97 1.68
N THR A 113 18.90 1.81 0.77
CA THR A 113 19.35 3.19 0.62
C THR A 113 18.15 4.12 0.75
N ASP A 114 18.24 5.10 1.64
CA ASP A 114 17.20 6.13 1.80
C ASP A 114 17.86 7.51 1.92
N ALA A 115 17.07 8.53 2.28
CA ALA A 115 17.57 9.90 2.41
C ALA A 115 18.59 10.06 3.53
N GLN A 116 18.63 9.13 4.48
CA GLN A 116 19.54 9.18 5.63
C GLN A 116 20.82 8.39 5.39
N GLY A 117 20.91 7.63 4.32
CA GLY A 117 22.09 6.88 3.97
C GLY A 117 21.82 5.47 3.51
N GLU A 118 22.87 4.66 3.55
CA GLU A 118 22.85 3.30 3.06
C GLU A 118 23.08 2.32 4.20
N ILE A 119 22.27 1.27 4.24
CA ILE A 119 22.41 0.15 5.17
C ILE A 119 22.72 -1.09 4.35
N ARG A 120 23.77 -1.81 4.76
CA ARG A 120 24.16 -3.07 4.12
C ARG A 120 23.90 -4.23 5.06
N TYR A 121 23.48 -5.35 4.48
CA TYR A 121 23.19 -6.57 5.22
C TYR A 121 24.15 -7.66 4.75
N LEU A 122 24.72 -8.40 5.70
CA LEU A 122 25.61 -9.50 5.39
C LEU A 122 24.96 -10.80 5.84
N TYR A 123 25.13 -11.83 5.03
CA TYR A 123 24.57 -13.16 5.28
C TYR A 123 25.67 -14.22 5.24
N ASN A 124 25.52 -15.26 6.06
CA ASN A 124 26.42 -16.40 6.02
C ASN A 124 26.00 -17.37 4.91
N ALA A 125 26.75 -18.49 4.75
CA ALA A 125 26.47 -19.47 3.72
C ALA A 125 25.11 -20.15 3.86
N LYS A 126 24.48 -20.05 5.04
CA LYS A 126 23.14 -20.58 5.31
C LYS A 126 22.04 -19.53 5.14
N ASN A 127 22.36 -18.37 4.54
CA ASN A 127 21.44 -17.25 4.34
C ASN A 127 20.90 -16.65 5.65
N GLN A 128 21.71 -16.71 6.71
CA GLN A 128 21.38 -16.10 7.99
C GLN A 128 22.01 -14.71 8.07
N LEU A 129 21.25 -13.72 8.51
CA LEU A 129 21.72 -12.36 8.68
C LEU A 129 22.73 -12.30 9.82
N ILE A 130 23.91 -11.76 9.55
CA ILE A 130 25.00 -11.67 10.52
C ILE A 130 25.36 -10.25 10.91
N THR A 131 24.86 -9.20 10.21
CA THR A 131 24.99 -7.79 10.66
C THR A 131 23.81 -6.95 10.17
#